data_39ae1bd47791e8922d62dd149f61af3d
#
_entry.id   39ae1bd47791e8922d62dd149f61af3d
#
_cell.length_a   1.000
_cell.length_b   1.000
_cell.length_c   1.000
_cell.angle_alpha   90.00
_cell.angle_beta   90.00
_cell.angle_gamma   90.00
#
_symmetry.space_group_name_H-M   'P 1'
#
loop_
_entity.id
_entity.type
_entity.pdbx_description
1 polymer ?
#
loop_
_entity_poly.entity_id
_entity_poly.type
_entity_poly.pdbx_seq_one_letter_code
_entity_poly.pdbx_strand_id
1 'polypeptide(L)'
;NYINGCKMKGESFDPADLAASFQKAVVEVLVGNSMKAAEELGISKFAIAGGVASNSALRAAMIEACEKRKMKFYRPSPILCADNAAMIGAAAYYEYISGARAGLDLNAVPNLKLGER
;
A
#
# COMPACT_ATOMS: atom_id res chain seq x y z
N ASN A 1 20.50 -1.50 -11.85
CA ASN A 1 21.64 -0.88 -12.58
C ASN A 1 22.83 -0.53 -11.67
N TYR A 2 22.65 0.14 -10.51
CA TYR A 2 23.74 0.57 -9.62
C TYR A 2 24.63 -0.60 -9.16
N ILE A 3 24.05 -1.64 -8.57
CA ILE A 3 24.79 -2.84 -8.11
C ILE A 3 25.61 -3.48 -9.23
N ASN A 4 25.03 -3.61 -10.42
CA ASN A 4 25.72 -4.16 -11.57
C ASN A 4 26.86 -3.24 -12.03
N GLY A 5 26.66 -1.94 -12.00
CA GLY A 5 27.70 -0.96 -12.30
C GLY A 5 28.90 -1.04 -11.32
N CYS A 6 28.65 -1.17 -10.03
CA CYS A 6 29.71 -1.37 -9.03
C CYS A 6 30.49 -2.68 -9.30
N LYS A 7 29.79 -3.78 -9.57
CA LYS A 7 30.42 -5.07 -9.90
C LYS A 7 31.33 -4.98 -11.13
N MET A 8 30.89 -4.29 -12.16
CA MET A 8 31.67 -4.12 -13.40
C MET A 8 32.91 -3.26 -13.21
N LYS A 9 32.87 -2.30 -12.28
CA LYS A 9 33.99 -1.40 -11.97
C LYS A 9 34.89 -1.92 -10.86
N GLY A 10 34.51 -3.01 -10.18
CA GLY A 10 35.24 -3.48 -8.98
C GLY A 10 35.05 -2.59 -7.77
N GLU A 11 34.02 -1.76 -7.75
CA GLU A 11 33.68 -0.87 -6.63
C GLU A 11 32.90 -1.65 -5.56
N SER A 12 33.22 -1.40 -4.28
CA SER A 12 32.44 -1.92 -3.16
C SER A 12 31.34 -0.93 -2.76
N PHE A 13 30.24 -1.46 -2.21
CA PHE A 13 29.18 -0.66 -1.58
C PHE A 13 28.70 -1.36 -0.31
N ASP A 14 28.16 -0.61 0.63
CA ASP A 14 27.48 -1.18 1.80
C ASP A 14 26.03 -1.53 1.41
N PRO A 15 25.63 -2.81 1.49
CA PRO A 15 24.24 -3.21 1.23
C PRO A 15 23.22 -2.56 2.17
N ALA A 16 23.59 -2.26 3.42
CA ALA A 16 22.70 -1.60 4.37
C ALA A 16 22.41 -0.15 3.98
N ASP A 17 23.44 0.58 3.58
CA ASP A 17 23.32 1.96 3.09
C ASP A 17 22.48 2.02 1.79
N LEU A 18 22.71 1.07 0.90
CA LEU A 18 21.94 0.96 -0.34
C LEU A 18 20.46 0.67 -0.05
N ALA A 19 20.17 -0.26 0.86
CA ALA A 19 18.80 -0.59 1.27
C ALA A 19 18.11 0.60 1.94
N ALA A 20 18.82 1.32 2.82
CA ALA A 20 18.31 2.53 3.47
C ALA A 20 18.01 3.64 2.46
N SER A 21 18.91 3.88 1.51
CA SER A 21 18.71 4.86 0.44
C SER A 21 17.53 4.51 -0.45
N PHE A 22 17.38 3.23 -0.82
CA PHE A 22 16.25 2.75 -1.60
C PHE A 22 14.94 2.94 -0.85
N GLN A 23 14.88 2.51 0.42
CA GLN A 23 13.68 2.69 1.25
C GLN A 23 13.31 4.17 1.37
N LYS A 24 14.27 5.04 1.63
CA LYS A 24 14.06 6.49 1.72
C LYS A 24 13.44 7.04 0.43
N ALA A 25 14.03 6.73 -0.72
CA ALA A 25 13.54 7.20 -2.02
C ALA A 25 12.09 6.73 -2.29
N VAL A 26 11.76 5.47 -1.99
CA VAL A 26 10.40 4.94 -2.16
C VAL A 26 9.42 5.66 -1.23
N VAL A 27 9.77 5.83 0.05
CA VAL A 27 8.90 6.50 1.03
C VAL A 27 8.65 7.96 0.63
N GLU A 28 9.70 8.69 0.23
CA GLU A 28 9.57 10.09 -0.20
C GLU A 28 8.62 10.25 -1.39
N VAL A 29 8.73 9.40 -2.40
CA VAL A 29 7.86 9.43 -3.58
C VAL A 29 6.42 9.08 -3.21
N LEU A 30 6.21 8.03 -2.44
CA LEU A 30 4.86 7.61 -2.04
C LEU A 30 4.17 8.66 -1.18
N VAL A 31 4.85 9.19 -0.17
CA VAL A 31 4.28 10.22 0.71
C VAL A 31 4.03 11.52 -0.07
N GLY A 32 5.00 11.97 -0.84
CA GLY A 32 4.90 13.21 -1.62
C GLY A 32 3.71 13.17 -2.59
N ASN A 33 3.62 12.13 -3.41
CA ASN A 33 2.54 12.01 -4.39
C ASN A 33 1.17 11.84 -3.73
N SER A 34 1.10 11.05 -2.64
CA SER A 34 -0.15 10.84 -1.91
C SER A 34 -0.67 12.14 -1.29
N MET A 35 0.20 12.90 -0.65
CA MET A 35 -0.18 14.15 -0.01
C MET A 35 -0.57 15.21 -1.03
N LYS A 36 0.16 15.31 -2.15
CA LYS A 36 -0.19 16.19 -3.25
C LYS A 36 -1.58 15.89 -3.80
N ALA A 37 -1.86 14.62 -4.10
CA ALA A 37 -3.17 14.21 -4.58
C ALA A 37 -4.29 14.48 -3.57
N ALA A 38 -4.04 14.24 -2.28
CA ALA A 38 -5.01 14.50 -1.23
C ALA A 38 -5.33 15.99 -1.07
N GLU A 39 -4.33 16.86 -1.20
CA GLU A 39 -4.50 18.33 -1.20
C GLU A 39 -5.29 18.81 -2.42
N GLU A 40 -4.93 18.36 -3.62
CA GLU A 40 -5.61 18.71 -4.87
C GLU A 40 -7.09 18.31 -4.87
N LEU A 41 -7.41 17.18 -4.23
CA LEU A 41 -8.78 16.64 -4.13
C LEU A 41 -9.53 17.10 -2.89
N GLY A 42 -8.94 17.89 -2.01
CA GLY A 42 -9.55 18.35 -0.77
C GLY A 42 -9.86 17.22 0.23
N ILE A 43 -9.06 16.16 0.25
CA ILE A 43 -9.29 14.98 1.08
C ILE A 43 -8.85 15.26 2.53
N SER A 44 -9.74 14.98 3.49
CA SER A 44 -9.47 15.14 4.93
C SER A 44 -9.24 13.80 5.67
N LYS A 45 -9.46 12.66 4.99
CA LYS A 45 -9.28 11.31 5.54
C LYS A 45 -8.41 10.51 4.59
N PHE A 46 -7.33 9.95 5.10
CA PHE A 46 -6.37 9.18 4.32
C PHE A 46 -6.16 7.79 4.92
N ALA A 47 -6.12 6.78 4.08
CA ALA A 47 -5.91 5.40 4.52
C ALA A 47 -4.83 4.72 3.68
N ILE A 48 -4.03 3.87 4.30
CA ILE A 48 -3.11 2.95 3.60
C ILE A 48 -3.51 1.51 3.86
N ALA A 49 -3.34 0.66 2.86
CA ALA A 49 -3.58 -0.78 2.94
C ALA A 49 -2.63 -1.54 1.99
N GLY A 50 -2.67 -2.86 2.04
CA GLY A 50 -1.81 -3.73 1.23
C GLY A 50 -0.45 -3.98 1.87
N GLY A 51 0.34 -4.90 1.29
CA GLY A 51 1.59 -5.39 1.87
C GLY A 51 2.61 -4.29 2.17
N VAL A 52 2.76 -3.30 1.29
CA VAL A 52 3.69 -2.17 1.49
C VAL A 52 3.30 -1.29 2.67
N ALA A 53 2.01 -1.26 3.05
CA ALA A 53 1.54 -0.57 4.25
C ALA A 53 2.07 -1.16 5.57
N SER A 54 2.71 -2.33 5.54
CA SER A 54 3.44 -2.91 6.69
C SER A 54 4.79 -2.24 6.94
N ASN A 55 5.34 -1.51 5.96
CA ASN A 55 6.64 -0.85 6.10
C ASN A 55 6.60 0.22 7.19
N SER A 56 7.45 0.09 8.21
CA SER A 56 7.46 0.98 9.37
C SER A 56 7.86 2.43 9.03
N ALA A 57 8.82 2.60 8.12
CA ALA A 57 9.27 3.93 7.68
C ALA A 57 8.15 4.65 6.92
N LEU A 58 7.46 3.94 6.02
CA LEU A 58 6.30 4.51 5.31
C LEU A 58 5.19 4.92 6.29
N ARG A 59 4.87 4.06 7.27
CA ARG A 59 3.86 4.37 8.28
C ARG A 59 4.21 5.62 9.08
N ALA A 60 5.44 5.72 9.57
CA ALA A 60 5.90 6.87 10.33
C ALA A 60 5.81 8.16 9.49
N ALA A 61 6.31 8.13 8.26
CA ALA A 61 6.27 9.28 7.36
C ALA A 61 4.84 9.70 6.97
N MET A 62 3.93 8.74 6.77
CA MET A 62 2.51 9.04 6.48
C MET A 62 1.79 9.63 7.70
N ILE A 63 2.05 9.13 8.91
CA ILE A 63 1.50 9.71 10.14
C ILE A 63 1.92 11.18 10.23
N GLU A 64 3.22 11.46 10.18
CA GLU A 64 3.76 12.81 10.25
C GLU A 64 3.18 13.74 9.17
N ALA A 65 3.10 13.26 7.93
CA ALA A 65 2.57 14.02 6.81
C ALA A 65 1.07 14.36 6.96
N CYS A 66 0.27 13.41 7.49
CA CYS A 66 -1.15 13.63 7.76
C CYS A 66 -1.38 14.57 8.95
N GLU A 67 -0.59 14.43 10.03
CA GLU A 67 -0.66 15.32 11.20
C GLU A 67 -0.38 16.78 10.83
N LYS A 68 0.69 17.02 10.07
CA LYS A 68 1.02 18.37 9.55
C LYS A 68 -0.12 19.02 8.77
N ARG A 69 -0.97 18.20 8.14
CA ARG A 69 -2.10 18.64 7.31
C ARG A 69 -3.45 18.57 8.02
N LYS A 70 -3.46 18.19 9.29
CA LYS A 70 -4.69 17.96 10.08
C LYS A 70 -5.65 16.95 9.43
N MET A 71 -5.10 15.97 8.73
CA MET A 71 -5.84 14.87 8.10
C MET A 71 -5.99 13.70 9.07
N LYS A 72 -7.13 13.02 9.02
CA LYS A 72 -7.31 11.75 9.74
C LYS A 72 -6.62 10.62 8.98
N PHE A 73 -5.71 9.93 9.64
CA PHE A 73 -4.96 8.81 9.08
C PHE A 73 -5.49 7.47 9.61
N TYR A 74 -5.71 6.54 8.69
CA TYR A 74 -6.18 5.19 8.98
C TYR A 74 -5.20 4.16 8.42
N ARG A 75 -4.99 3.10 9.17
CA ARG A 75 -4.15 1.97 8.77
C ARG A 75 -4.59 0.69 9.47
N PRO A 76 -4.54 -0.46 8.82
CA PRO A 76 -4.75 -1.73 9.49
C PRO A 76 -3.55 -2.08 10.39
N SER A 77 -3.75 -3.04 11.29
CA SER A 77 -2.62 -3.69 11.97
C SER A 77 -1.73 -4.38 10.93
N PRO A 78 -0.42 -4.54 11.18
CA PRO A 78 0.50 -5.14 10.21
C PRO A 78 0.05 -6.51 9.68
N ILE A 79 -0.52 -7.34 10.55
CA ILE A 79 -1.01 -8.68 10.20
C ILE A 79 -2.18 -8.66 9.19
N LEU A 80 -2.93 -7.55 9.12
CA LEU A 80 -4.05 -7.38 8.20
C LEU A 80 -3.68 -6.60 6.93
N CYS A 81 -2.41 -6.25 6.75
CA CYS A 81 -1.95 -5.55 5.55
C CYS A 81 -1.75 -6.46 4.35
N ALA A 82 -1.38 -7.72 4.58
CA ALA A 82 -1.29 -8.74 3.54
C ALA A 82 -2.63 -9.47 3.37
N ASP A 83 -2.69 -10.33 2.36
CA ASP A 83 -3.87 -11.16 2.10
C ASP A 83 -4.23 -11.98 3.34
N ASN A 84 -5.51 -11.94 3.71
CA ASN A 84 -6.00 -12.65 4.87
C ASN A 84 -7.49 -13.01 4.74
N ALA A 85 -7.91 -14.08 5.40
CA ALA A 85 -9.29 -14.56 5.32
C ALA A 85 -10.31 -13.56 5.91
N ALA A 86 -9.90 -12.73 6.87
CA ALA A 86 -10.81 -11.77 7.51
C ALA A 86 -11.30 -10.70 6.52
N MET A 87 -10.42 -10.20 5.62
CA MET A 87 -10.83 -9.22 4.62
C MET A 87 -11.76 -9.83 3.57
N ILE A 88 -11.53 -11.09 3.20
CA ILE A 88 -12.40 -11.81 2.26
C ILE A 88 -13.76 -12.08 2.91
N GLY A 89 -13.77 -12.54 4.17
CA GLY A 89 -15.01 -12.75 4.92
C GLY A 89 -15.82 -11.46 5.11
N ALA A 90 -15.16 -10.34 5.37
CA ALA A 90 -15.81 -9.04 5.47
C ALA A 90 -16.43 -8.62 4.13
N ALA A 91 -15.69 -8.73 3.02
CA ALA A 91 -16.23 -8.46 1.69
C ALA A 91 -17.43 -9.34 1.36
N ALA A 92 -17.30 -10.64 1.60
CA ALA A 92 -18.37 -11.62 1.38
C ALA A 92 -19.63 -11.31 2.22
N TYR A 93 -19.48 -10.84 3.45
CA TYR A 93 -20.60 -10.42 4.27
C TYR A 93 -21.40 -9.28 3.64
N TYR A 94 -20.72 -8.24 3.18
CA TYR A 94 -21.39 -7.10 2.53
C TYR A 94 -22.06 -7.51 1.20
N GLU A 95 -21.43 -8.37 0.42
CA GLU A 95 -22.02 -8.97 -0.77
C GLU A 95 -23.31 -9.76 -0.40
N TYR A 96 -23.22 -10.57 0.65
CA TYR A 96 -24.34 -11.38 1.12
C TYR A 96 -25.55 -10.52 1.53
N ILE A 97 -25.36 -9.47 2.34
CA ILE A 97 -26.47 -8.59 2.78
C ILE A 97 -27.02 -7.72 1.65
N SER A 98 -26.22 -7.44 0.61
CA SER A 98 -26.71 -6.76 -0.61
C SER A 98 -27.53 -7.66 -1.54
N GLY A 99 -27.67 -8.94 -1.20
CA GLY A 99 -28.45 -9.91 -1.97
C GLY A 99 -27.63 -10.66 -3.04
N ALA A 100 -26.34 -10.40 -3.17
CA ALA A 100 -25.50 -11.13 -4.12
C ALA A 100 -25.43 -12.61 -3.76
N ARG A 101 -25.66 -13.48 -4.73
CA ARG A 101 -25.62 -14.94 -4.60
C ARG A 101 -24.97 -15.51 -5.86
N ALA A 102 -24.20 -16.54 -5.69
CA ALA A 102 -23.62 -17.32 -6.79
C ALA A 102 -24.21 -18.73 -6.78
N GLY A 103 -24.36 -19.31 -7.95
CA GLY A 103 -24.73 -20.71 -8.14
C GLY A 103 -23.50 -21.64 -8.06
N LEU A 104 -23.73 -22.92 -8.34
CA LEU A 104 -22.67 -23.92 -8.41
C LEU A 104 -21.77 -23.78 -9.64
N ASP A 105 -22.13 -22.91 -10.54
CA ASP A 105 -21.39 -22.51 -11.75
C ASP A 105 -20.36 -21.40 -11.49
N LEU A 106 -20.27 -20.90 -10.24
CA LEU A 106 -19.28 -19.90 -9.86
C LEU A 106 -17.86 -20.36 -10.22
N ASN A 107 -17.17 -19.54 -10.99
CA ASN A 107 -15.79 -19.76 -11.36
C ASN A 107 -14.93 -18.52 -11.14
N ALA A 108 -13.64 -18.71 -10.96
CA ALA A 108 -12.70 -17.61 -10.85
C ALA A 108 -12.52 -16.89 -12.19
N VAL A 109 -12.61 -15.58 -12.18
CA VAL A 109 -12.38 -14.74 -13.35
C VAL A 109 -11.05 -14.01 -13.17
N PRO A 110 -9.95 -14.45 -13.80
CA PRO A 110 -8.68 -13.75 -13.71
C PRO A 110 -8.77 -12.39 -14.42
N ASN A 111 -8.06 -11.41 -13.89
CA ASN A 111 -7.96 -10.06 -14.45
C ASN A 111 -9.28 -9.27 -14.51
N LEU A 112 -10.22 -9.57 -13.62
CA LEU A 112 -11.44 -8.78 -13.46
C LEU A 112 -11.06 -7.33 -13.13
N LYS A 113 -11.64 -6.36 -13.83
CA LYS A 113 -11.36 -4.95 -13.56
C LYS A 113 -12.07 -4.50 -12.29
N LEU A 114 -11.52 -3.46 -11.63
CA LEU A 114 -12.16 -2.88 -10.46
C LEU A 114 -13.58 -2.39 -10.80
N GLY A 115 -14.57 -2.88 -10.05
CA GLY A 115 -15.99 -2.54 -10.24
C GLY A 115 -16.72 -3.40 -11.28
N GLU A 116 -16.07 -4.29 -12.00
CA GLU A 116 -16.72 -5.34 -12.81
C GLU A 116 -17.11 -6.53 -11.92
N ARG A 117 -18.27 -7.11 -12.22
CA ARG A 117 -18.82 -8.30 -11.53
C ARG A 117 -19.36 -9.27 -12.54
#